data_bb760d0b9f99dbdf218bdd9daa02954e
#
_entry.id   bb760d0b9f99dbdf218bdd9daa02954e
#
_cell.length_a   1.000
_cell.length_b   1.000
_cell.length_c   1.000
_cell.angle_alpha   90.00
_cell.angle_beta   90.00
_cell.angle_gamma   90.00
#
_symmetry.space_group_name_H-M   'P 1'
#
loop_
_entity.id
_entity.type
_entity.pdbx_description
1 polymer ?
#
loop_
_entity_poly.entity_id
_entity_poly.type
_entity_poly.pdbx_seq_one_letter_code
_entity_poly.pdbx_strand_id
1 'polypeptide(L)'
;MTGSNQHVGNFPGVTVDRKDGVIRGHAEATVTDLPGIYSLSPYSSEEIVTRDFLLNTHPDGIINIVDASNIERNLYLTMQLMELNIPLVLALNMMDEVRANGGTIMVNELEELLGVPVVPISAAKNEGIDELVEHALHVARHRETPGRIDFCDAGDGAGGAVHRCVHAVSHLIEDHAARTGLPLRFAATKLVEAIR
;
A
#
# COMPACT_ATOMS: atom_id res chain seq x y z
N MET A 1 -11.30 10.17 10.19
CA MET A 1 -11.72 10.18 8.78
C MET A 1 -13.24 10.15 8.60
N THR A 2 -13.98 9.09 8.97
CA THR A 2 -15.41 8.91 8.63
C THR A 2 -16.40 9.38 9.71
N GLY A 3 -15.98 9.63 10.93
CA GLY A 3 -16.91 9.79 12.05
C GLY A 3 -17.63 8.47 12.39
N SER A 4 -18.87 8.54 12.99
CA SER A 4 -19.61 7.38 13.46
C SER A 4 -20.48 6.68 12.39
N ASN A 5 -20.55 7.19 11.17
CA ASN A 5 -21.40 6.64 10.10
C ASN A 5 -20.62 5.62 9.26
N GLN A 6 -20.50 4.40 9.76
CA GLN A 6 -19.91 3.28 9.05
C GLN A 6 -20.96 2.23 8.74
N HIS A 7 -20.94 1.70 7.52
CA HIS A 7 -21.69 0.50 7.17
C HIS A 7 -20.82 -0.72 7.48
N VAL A 8 -21.34 -1.64 8.28
CA VAL A 8 -20.65 -2.87 8.69
C VAL A 8 -21.26 -4.05 7.97
N GLY A 9 -20.43 -4.86 7.32
CA GLY A 9 -20.79 -6.10 6.65
C GLY A 9 -19.62 -7.06 6.68
N ASN A 10 -19.70 -8.14 5.90
CA ASN A 10 -18.57 -9.04 5.70
C ASN A 10 -18.11 -8.98 4.24
N PHE A 11 -16.84 -9.29 4.01
CA PHE A 11 -16.37 -9.54 2.66
C PHE A 11 -17.04 -10.78 2.06
N PRO A 12 -17.35 -10.81 0.76
CA PRO A 12 -18.05 -11.93 0.13
C PRO A 12 -17.30 -13.26 0.33
N GLY A 13 -18.03 -14.27 0.84
CA GLY A 13 -17.53 -15.64 0.97
C GLY A 13 -16.64 -15.93 2.18
N VAL A 14 -16.42 -14.96 3.07
CA VAL A 14 -15.58 -15.11 4.27
C VAL A 14 -16.22 -14.44 5.49
N THR A 15 -15.74 -14.79 6.69
CA THR A 15 -16.18 -14.20 7.97
C THR A 15 -15.33 -12.99 8.40
N VAL A 16 -14.75 -12.30 7.43
CA VAL A 16 -13.92 -11.11 7.68
C VAL A 16 -14.79 -9.87 7.58
N ASP A 17 -14.75 -9.02 8.61
CA ASP A 17 -15.52 -7.79 8.69
C ASP A 17 -15.10 -6.79 7.61
N ARG A 18 -16.11 -6.17 6.99
CA ARG A 18 -15.96 -5.05 6.06
C ARG A 18 -16.61 -3.82 6.64
N LYS A 19 -15.92 -2.70 6.69
CA LYS A 19 -16.44 -1.42 7.14
C LYS A 19 -16.21 -0.37 6.06
N ASP A 20 -17.30 0.17 5.57
CA ASP A 20 -17.28 1.27 4.60
C ASP A 20 -17.80 2.54 5.27
N GLY A 21 -17.22 3.68 4.91
CA GLY A 21 -17.68 4.97 5.43
C GLY A 21 -17.34 6.11 4.47
N VAL A 22 -18.23 7.10 4.43
CA VAL A 22 -18.01 8.33 3.67
C VAL A 22 -17.00 9.21 4.42
N ILE A 23 -16.04 9.76 3.70
CA ILE A 23 -15.05 10.67 4.27
C ILE A 23 -15.73 11.98 4.68
N ARG A 24 -15.49 12.43 5.92
CA ARG A 24 -16.08 13.67 6.43
C ARG A 24 -15.65 14.86 5.58
N GLY A 25 -16.60 15.66 5.11
CA GLY A 25 -16.36 16.79 4.23
C GLY A 25 -16.25 16.44 2.74
N HIS A 26 -16.24 15.15 2.39
CA HIS A 26 -16.07 14.66 1.02
C HIS A 26 -17.11 13.57 0.72
N ALA A 27 -18.36 13.99 0.49
CA ALA A 27 -19.50 13.07 0.29
C ALA A 27 -19.35 12.15 -0.93
N GLU A 28 -18.50 12.53 -1.86
CA GLU A 28 -18.17 11.77 -3.07
C GLU A 28 -17.14 10.64 -2.82
N ALA A 29 -16.47 10.63 -1.68
CA ALA A 29 -15.39 9.71 -1.38
C ALA A 29 -15.77 8.73 -0.26
N THR A 30 -15.61 7.44 -0.54
CA THR A 30 -15.83 6.36 0.43
C THR A 30 -14.50 5.70 0.76
N VAL A 31 -14.28 5.41 2.02
CA VAL A 31 -13.15 4.60 2.48
C VAL A 31 -13.63 3.25 2.97
N THR A 32 -12.94 2.19 2.55
CA THR A 32 -13.14 0.82 3.02
C THR A 32 -12.01 0.44 3.96
N ASP A 33 -12.35 0.02 5.18
CA ASP A 33 -11.39 -0.52 6.14
C ASP A 33 -11.07 -1.97 5.76
N LEU A 34 -9.79 -2.25 5.52
CA LEU A 34 -9.29 -3.58 5.19
C LEU A 34 -8.63 -4.21 6.42
N PRO A 35 -8.63 -5.54 6.54
CA PRO A 35 -7.93 -6.22 7.62
C PRO A 35 -6.46 -5.84 7.71
N GLY A 36 -5.93 -5.77 8.95
CA GLY A 36 -4.51 -5.53 9.17
C GLY A 36 -3.69 -6.73 8.70
N ILE A 37 -2.80 -6.50 7.76
CA ILE A 37 -1.92 -7.52 7.16
C ILE A 37 -0.48 -7.04 7.16
N TYR A 38 0.46 -7.97 6.98
CA TYR A 38 1.89 -7.68 6.83
C TYR A 38 2.42 -8.01 5.43
N SER A 39 1.62 -8.70 4.62
CA SER A 39 2.00 -9.15 3.29
C SER A 39 0.75 -9.35 2.42
N LEU A 40 0.90 -9.27 1.10
CA LEU A 40 -0.12 -9.68 0.13
C LEU A 40 0.03 -11.16 -0.26
N SER A 41 0.83 -11.93 0.46
CA SER A 41 0.98 -13.37 0.24
C SER A 41 -0.22 -14.12 0.84
N PRO A 42 -0.75 -15.17 0.17
CA PRO A 42 -2.02 -15.80 0.54
C PRO A 42 -1.87 -16.83 1.67
N TYR A 43 -1.35 -16.41 2.83
CA TYR A 43 -1.17 -17.31 3.98
C TYR A 43 -2.33 -17.28 4.97
N SER A 44 -3.01 -16.15 5.12
CA SER A 44 -4.17 -16.00 5.99
C SER A 44 -5.41 -15.59 5.21
N SER A 45 -6.60 -15.73 5.81
CA SER A 45 -7.87 -15.28 5.24
C SER A 45 -7.89 -13.77 5.01
N GLU A 46 -7.29 -13.01 5.93
CA GLU A 46 -7.18 -11.56 5.90
C GLU A 46 -6.32 -11.08 4.73
N GLU A 47 -5.18 -11.75 4.50
CA GLU A 47 -4.28 -11.45 3.38
C GLU A 47 -4.93 -11.77 2.03
N ILE A 48 -5.63 -12.90 1.94
CA ILE A 48 -6.39 -13.29 0.73
C ILE A 48 -7.47 -12.26 0.43
N VAL A 49 -8.28 -11.89 1.44
CA VAL A 49 -9.37 -10.92 1.30
C VAL A 49 -8.84 -9.56 0.85
N THR A 50 -7.80 -9.07 1.51
CA THR A 50 -7.22 -7.77 1.16
C THR A 50 -6.65 -7.76 -0.25
N ARG A 51 -5.87 -8.79 -0.61
CA ARG A 51 -5.33 -8.93 -1.95
C ARG A 51 -6.42 -8.99 -3.02
N ASP A 52 -7.43 -9.84 -2.82
CA ASP A 52 -8.51 -10.05 -3.78
C ASP A 52 -9.38 -8.79 -3.90
N PHE A 53 -9.58 -8.04 -2.81
CA PHE A 53 -10.24 -6.74 -2.86
C PHE A 53 -9.46 -5.76 -3.74
N LEU A 54 -8.16 -5.60 -3.52
CA LEU A 54 -7.34 -4.65 -4.28
C LEU A 54 -7.28 -5.01 -5.77
N LEU A 55 -7.14 -6.30 -6.10
CA LEU A 55 -7.03 -6.78 -7.48
C LEU A 55 -8.36 -6.76 -8.25
N ASN A 56 -9.49 -6.99 -7.57
CA ASN A 56 -10.79 -7.09 -8.24
C ASN A 56 -11.60 -5.78 -8.22
N THR A 57 -11.41 -4.97 -7.17
CA THR A 57 -12.19 -3.72 -7.00
C THR A 57 -11.52 -2.53 -7.68
N HIS A 58 -10.19 -2.57 -7.84
CA HIS A 58 -9.38 -1.47 -8.39
C HIS A 58 -9.73 -0.13 -7.73
N PRO A 59 -9.49 0.04 -6.42
CA PRO A 59 -9.81 1.28 -5.73
C PRO A 59 -9.04 2.46 -6.36
N ASP A 60 -9.62 3.67 -6.29
CA ASP A 60 -9.00 4.89 -6.83
C ASP A 60 -7.72 5.28 -6.07
N GLY A 61 -7.54 4.80 -4.85
CA GLY A 61 -6.33 5.04 -4.05
C GLY A 61 -6.26 4.16 -2.81
N ILE A 62 -5.06 4.05 -2.27
CA ILE A 62 -4.75 3.29 -1.06
C ILE A 62 -4.16 4.23 0.00
N ILE A 63 -4.65 4.17 1.21
CA ILE A 63 -3.98 4.73 2.39
C ILE A 63 -3.32 3.57 3.12
N ASN A 64 -1.99 3.49 3.05
CA ASN A 64 -1.22 2.48 3.77
C ASN A 64 -0.78 3.04 5.13
N ILE A 65 -1.33 2.50 6.21
CA ILE A 65 -1.03 2.94 7.57
C ILE A 65 0.12 2.09 8.12
N VAL A 66 1.23 2.75 8.42
CA VAL A 66 2.46 2.14 8.92
C VAL A 66 2.72 2.60 10.34
N ASP A 67 3.07 1.67 11.21
CA ASP A 67 3.58 1.97 12.54
C ASP A 67 5.00 2.54 12.45
N ALA A 68 5.13 3.84 12.72
CA ALA A 68 6.38 4.57 12.63
C ALA A 68 7.42 4.11 13.68
N SER A 69 6.98 3.49 14.79
CA SER A 69 7.87 2.94 15.81
C SER A 69 8.52 1.61 15.38
N ASN A 70 7.94 0.94 14.36
CA ASN A 70 8.44 -0.32 13.80
C ASN A 70 8.37 -0.31 12.27
N ILE A 71 8.95 0.71 11.67
CA ILE A 71 8.81 1.03 10.24
C ILE A 71 9.35 -0.08 9.32
N GLU A 72 10.49 -0.68 9.66
CA GLU A 72 11.15 -1.68 8.80
C GLU A 72 10.23 -2.87 8.48
N ARG A 73 9.54 -3.39 9.49
CA ARG A 73 8.62 -4.50 9.32
C ARG A 73 7.42 -4.13 8.42
N ASN A 74 6.95 -2.90 8.55
CA ASN A 74 5.75 -2.44 7.85
C ASN A 74 6.03 -2.05 6.39
N LEU A 75 7.25 -1.58 6.07
CA LEU A 75 7.62 -1.20 4.70
C LEU A 75 7.59 -2.39 3.73
N TYR A 76 7.70 -3.63 4.20
CA TYR A 76 7.58 -4.80 3.33
C TYR A 76 6.23 -4.86 2.61
N LEU A 77 5.11 -4.60 3.33
CA LEU A 77 3.79 -4.50 2.72
C LEU A 77 3.71 -3.29 1.78
N THR A 78 4.27 -2.14 2.19
CA THR A 78 4.30 -0.93 1.37
C THR A 78 4.90 -1.20 -0.01
N MET A 79 6.05 -1.89 -0.06
CA MET A 79 6.70 -2.26 -1.31
C MET A 79 5.81 -3.13 -2.21
N GLN A 80 5.08 -4.08 -1.63
CA GLN A 80 4.15 -4.93 -2.37
C GLN A 80 2.93 -4.15 -2.90
N LEU A 81 2.41 -3.19 -2.11
CA LEU A 81 1.31 -2.31 -2.54
C LEU A 81 1.72 -1.40 -3.70
N MET A 82 2.95 -0.87 -3.69
CA MET A 82 3.48 -0.06 -4.78
C MET A 82 3.54 -0.83 -6.11
N GLU A 83 3.78 -2.14 -6.09
CA GLU A 83 3.79 -2.97 -7.29
C GLU A 83 2.40 -3.17 -7.93
N LEU A 84 1.31 -2.88 -7.19
CA LEU A 84 -0.05 -2.89 -7.73
C LEU A 84 -0.32 -1.70 -8.66
N ASN A 85 0.53 -0.68 -8.64
CA ASN A 85 0.39 0.53 -9.45
C ASN A 85 -0.95 1.26 -9.23
N ILE A 86 -1.46 1.19 -8.01
CA ILE A 86 -2.63 1.94 -7.54
C ILE A 86 -2.11 3.19 -6.81
N PRO A 87 -2.75 4.38 -6.98
CA PRO A 87 -2.39 5.58 -6.23
C PRO A 87 -2.28 5.29 -4.73
N LEU A 88 -1.18 5.73 -4.10
CA LEU A 88 -0.84 5.34 -2.74
C LEU A 88 -0.37 6.54 -1.92
N VAL A 89 -0.84 6.63 -0.68
CA VAL A 89 -0.30 7.53 0.34
C VAL A 89 0.16 6.70 1.54
N LEU A 90 1.35 6.98 2.04
CA LEU A 90 1.90 6.36 3.24
C LEU A 90 1.58 7.22 4.46
N ALA A 91 0.81 6.68 5.40
CA ALA A 91 0.52 7.32 6.69
C ALA A 91 1.45 6.75 7.76
N LEU A 92 2.40 7.56 8.25
CA LEU A 92 3.27 7.20 9.37
C LEU A 92 2.54 7.47 10.69
N ASN A 93 1.90 6.44 11.23
CA ASN A 93 1.17 6.54 12.49
C ASN A 93 2.08 6.35 13.71
N MET A 94 1.61 6.73 14.90
CA MET A 94 2.37 6.70 16.16
C MET A 94 3.57 7.66 16.20
N MET A 95 3.53 8.75 15.43
CA MET A 95 4.59 9.75 15.44
C MET A 95 4.76 10.43 16.80
N ASP A 96 3.73 10.46 17.62
CA ASP A 96 3.81 10.92 19.00
C ASP A 96 4.67 10.01 19.87
N GLU A 97 4.64 8.69 19.67
CA GLU A 97 5.51 7.74 20.37
C GLU A 97 6.96 7.86 19.90
N VAL A 98 7.19 8.01 18.61
CA VAL A 98 8.53 8.24 18.05
C VAL A 98 9.17 9.49 18.69
N ARG A 99 8.42 10.61 18.73
CA ARG A 99 8.88 11.86 19.33
C ARG A 99 9.10 11.73 20.84
N ALA A 100 8.21 11.02 21.57
CA ALA A 100 8.32 10.80 23.01
C ALA A 100 9.58 9.99 23.36
N ASN A 101 9.99 9.08 22.49
CA ASN A 101 11.22 8.30 22.65
C ASN A 101 12.47 9.00 22.10
N GLY A 102 12.38 10.29 21.73
CA GLY A 102 13.50 11.07 21.21
C GLY A 102 13.93 10.70 19.79
N GLY A 103 13.11 9.89 19.10
CA GLY A 103 13.33 9.52 17.69
C GLY A 103 12.84 10.58 16.71
N THR A 104 13.33 10.49 15.48
CA THR A 104 12.86 11.29 14.33
C THR A 104 12.88 10.42 13.07
N ILE A 105 11.99 10.71 12.14
CA ILE A 105 11.96 10.10 10.81
C ILE A 105 12.15 11.21 9.79
N MET A 106 13.04 10.98 8.83
CA MET A 106 13.30 11.89 7.71
C MET A 106 12.19 11.72 6.66
N VAL A 107 11.03 12.32 6.92
CA VAL A 107 9.79 12.14 6.13
C VAL A 107 10.02 12.48 4.65
N ASN A 108 10.67 13.61 4.37
CA ASN A 108 10.94 14.06 2.99
C ASN A 108 11.87 13.11 2.23
N GLU A 109 12.89 12.58 2.90
CA GLU A 109 13.79 11.60 2.28
C GLU A 109 13.05 10.27 1.99
N LEU A 110 12.17 9.85 2.90
CA LEU A 110 11.35 8.66 2.69
C LEU A 110 10.37 8.85 1.53
N GLU A 111 9.78 10.02 1.40
CA GLU A 111 8.91 10.40 0.30
C GLU A 111 9.64 10.39 -1.05
N GLU A 112 10.84 10.99 -1.10
CA GLU A 112 11.68 10.96 -2.30
C GLU A 112 12.10 9.54 -2.70
N LEU A 113 12.46 8.70 -1.72
CA LEU A 113 12.88 7.31 -1.97
C LEU A 113 11.73 6.42 -2.45
N LEU A 114 10.54 6.59 -1.89
CA LEU A 114 9.37 5.78 -2.25
C LEU A 114 8.61 6.34 -3.46
N GLY A 115 8.73 7.64 -3.72
CA GLY A 115 7.98 8.31 -4.78
C GLY A 115 6.46 8.30 -4.52
N VAL A 116 6.06 8.36 -3.25
CA VAL A 116 4.67 8.49 -2.80
C VAL A 116 4.57 9.51 -1.67
N PRO A 117 3.47 10.25 -1.52
CA PRO A 117 3.29 11.15 -0.39
C PRO A 117 3.38 10.40 0.95
N VAL A 118 4.12 10.97 1.89
CA VAL A 118 4.33 10.42 3.22
C VAL A 118 3.83 11.40 4.28
N VAL A 119 2.76 11.05 4.97
CA VAL A 119 2.10 11.93 5.94
C VAL A 119 2.31 11.41 7.37
N PRO A 120 3.01 12.18 8.22
CA PRO A 120 3.17 11.83 9.63
C PRO A 120 1.88 12.10 10.40
N ILE A 121 1.36 11.08 11.09
CA ILE A 121 0.10 11.18 11.85
C ILE A 121 0.25 10.64 13.28
N SER A 122 -0.67 11.04 14.13
CA SER A 122 -1.02 10.36 15.38
C SER A 122 -2.54 10.16 15.43
N ALA A 123 -3.00 8.97 15.10
CA ALA A 123 -4.42 8.66 15.11
C ALA A 123 -5.04 8.81 16.51
N ALA A 124 -4.27 8.47 17.57
CA ALA A 124 -4.68 8.60 18.96
C ALA A 124 -4.92 10.07 19.38
N LYS A 125 -4.17 11.01 18.80
CA LYS A 125 -4.29 12.44 19.05
C LYS A 125 -5.05 13.21 17.98
N ASN A 126 -5.50 12.51 16.94
CA ASN A 126 -6.13 13.11 15.76
C ASN A 126 -5.26 14.17 15.06
N GLU A 127 -3.92 13.98 15.06
CA GLU A 127 -2.95 14.84 14.41
C GLU A 127 -2.66 14.34 12.98
N GLY A 128 -2.60 15.24 11.99
CA GLY A 128 -2.24 14.95 10.60
C GLY A 128 -3.34 14.25 9.78
N ILE A 129 -4.53 14.00 10.34
CA ILE A 129 -5.59 13.24 9.66
C ILE A 129 -6.20 14.01 8.49
N ASP A 130 -6.39 15.31 8.62
CA ASP A 130 -6.96 16.14 7.55
C ASP A 130 -5.99 16.24 6.37
N GLU A 131 -4.70 16.44 6.65
CA GLU A 131 -3.62 16.43 5.66
C GLU A 131 -3.54 15.07 4.93
N LEU A 132 -3.64 13.96 5.67
CA LEU A 132 -3.68 12.63 5.08
C LEU A 132 -4.86 12.45 4.12
N VAL A 133 -6.05 12.95 4.48
CA VAL A 133 -7.24 12.91 3.63
C VAL A 133 -7.03 13.73 2.36
N GLU A 134 -6.47 14.94 2.47
CA GLU A 134 -6.20 15.80 1.33
C GLU A 134 -5.23 15.14 0.34
N HIS A 135 -4.10 14.58 0.83
CA HIS A 135 -3.16 13.85 -0.01
C HIS A 135 -3.77 12.61 -0.65
N ALA A 136 -4.55 11.83 0.09
CA ALA A 136 -5.20 10.64 -0.45
C ALA A 136 -6.19 10.97 -1.57
N LEU A 137 -7.00 12.03 -1.39
CA LEU A 137 -7.92 12.50 -2.41
C LEU A 137 -7.18 13.10 -3.62
N HIS A 138 -6.06 13.77 -3.39
CA HIS A 138 -5.23 14.33 -4.45
C HIS A 138 -4.68 13.24 -5.37
N VAL A 139 -3.96 12.25 -4.82
CA VAL A 139 -3.37 11.17 -5.62
C VAL A 139 -4.43 10.33 -6.33
N ALA A 140 -5.59 10.10 -5.67
CA ALA A 140 -6.70 9.36 -6.27
C ALA A 140 -7.31 10.11 -7.47
N ARG A 141 -7.57 11.42 -7.33
CA ARG A 141 -8.15 12.27 -8.39
C ARG A 141 -7.22 12.42 -9.59
N HIS A 142 -5.92 12.56 -9.35
CA HIS A 142 -4.91 12.75 -10.41
C HIS A 142 -4.33 11.43 -10.91
N ARG A 143 -4.71 10.29 -10.29
CA ARG A 143 -4.17 8.96 -10.58
C ARG A 143 -2.63 8.92 -10.50
N GLU A 144 -2.10 9.55 -9.48
CA GLU A 144 -0.67 9.58 -9.23
C GLU A 144 -0.23 8.21 -8.67
N THR A 145 0.35 7.41 -9.53
CA THR A 145 0.82 6.07 -9.15
C THR A 145 2.19 6.14 -8.47
N PRO A 146 2.50 5.16 -7.60
CA PRO A 146 3.79 5.09 -6.91
C PRO A 146 4.97 5.13 -7.86
N GLY A 147 6.09 5.71 -7.39
CA GLY A 147 7.37 5.62 -8.06
C GLY A 147 7.81 4.17 -8.27
N ARG A 148 8.49 3.91 -9.37
CA ARG A 148 9.04 2.58 -9.63
C ARG A 148 10.36 2.42 -8.92
N ILE A 149 10.44 1.54 -7.94
CA ILE A 149 11.73 1.13 -7.37
C ILE A 149 12.36 0.11 -8.32
N ASP A 150 13.46 0.52 -8.93
CA ASP A 150 14.20 -0.35 -9.83
C ASP A 150 15.42 -0.94 -9.10
N PHE A 151 15.51 -2.27 -9.09
CA PHE A 151 16.64 -3.00 -8.51
C PHE A 151 17.85 -3.04 -9.48
N CYS A 152 17.92 -2.07 -10.41
CA CYS A 152 18.93 -1.99 -11.45
C CYS A 152 20.24 -1.36 -10.99
N ASP A 153 20.29 -0.70 -9.85
CA ASP A 153 21.46 0.03 -9.44
C ASP A 153 22.66 -0.89 -9.26
N ALA A 154 23.73 -0.54 -9.95
CA ALA A 154 24.99 -1.29 -10.02
C ALA A 154 25.69 -1.46 -8.65
N GLY A 155 25.11 -0.94 -7.58
CA GLY A 155 25.56 -1.08 -6.21
C GLY A 155 25.05 -2.33 -5.48
N ASP A 156 24.06 -3.05 -6.03
CA ASP A 156 23.67 -4.34 -5.47
C ASP A 156 24.80 -5.36 -5.80
N GLY A 157 25.36 -6.00 -4.79
CA GLY A 157 26.42 -6.99 -4.98
C GLY A 157 26.05 -8.17 -5.90
N ALA A 158 24.82 -8.24 -6.39
CA ALA A 158 24.27 -9.22 -7.32
C ALA A 158 24.32 -8.75 -8.80
N GLY A 159 24.83 -7.56 -9.10
CA GLY A 159 25.01 -7.05 -10.46
C GLY A 159 23.73 -6.99 -11.30
N GLY A 160 22.60 -6.59 -10.68
CA GLY A 160 21.30 -6.49 -11.34
C GLY A 160 20.64 -7.85 -11.63
N ALA A 161 21.03 -8.94 -10.95
CA ALA A 161 20.47 -10.29 -11.17
C ALA A 161 18.95 -10.32 -10.89
N VAL A 162 18.49 -9.64 -9.82
CA VAL A 162 17.07 -9.55 -9.47
C VAL A 162 16.30 -8.85 -10.59
N HIS A 163 16.79 -7.71 -11.07
CA HIS A 163 16.19 -6.98 -12.19
C HIS A 163 16.05 -7.87 -13.44
N ARG A 164 17.15 -8.53 -13.85
CA ARG A 164 17.12 -9.42 -15.03
C ARG A 164 16.14 -10.58 -14.85
N CYS A 165 16.06 -11.14 -13.66
CA CYS A 165 15.11 -12.24 -13.36
C CYS A 165 13.67 -11.74 -13.48
N VAL A 166 13.30 -10.66 -12.78
CA VAL A 166 11.95 -10.08 -12.84
C VAL A 166 11.59 -9.66 -14.27
N HIS A 167 12.53 -9.04 -15.01
CA HIS A 167 12.32 -8.63 -16.38
C HIS A 167 12.06 -9.84 -17.31
N ALA A 168 12.87 -10.90 -17.20
CA ALA A 168 12.69 -12.11 -18.00
C ALA A 168 11.34 -12.79 -17.71
N VAL A 169 10.96 -12.90 -16.42
CA VAL A 169 9.66 -13.45 -16.03
C VAL A 169 8.52 -12.58 -16.55
N SER A 170 8.65 -11.25 -16.47
CA SER A 170 7.64 -10.32 -17.00
C SER A 170 7.35 -10.56 -18.48
N HIS A 171 8.39 -10.70 -19.32
CA HIS A 171 8.21 -11.01 -20.74
C HIS A 171 7.49 -12.35 -20.98
N LEU A 172 7.78 -13.36 -20.14
CA LEU A 172 7.15 -14.67 -20.29
C LEU A 172 5.66 -14.70 -19.94
N ILE A 173 5.22 -13.81 -19.05
CA ILE A 173 3.84 -13.80 -18.53
C ILE A 173 2.99 -12.63 -19.04
N GLU A 174 3.53 -11.77 -19.89
CA GLU A 174 2.87 -10.53 -20.34
C GLU A 174 1.45 -10.77 -20.86
N ASP A 175 1.28 -11.73 -21.77
CA ASP A 175 -0.02 -12.11 -22.33
C ASP A 175 -1.00 -12.66 -21.27
N HIS A 176 -0.47 -13.35 -20.25
CA HIS A 176 -1.27 -13.91 -19.17
C HIS A 176 -1.74 -12.81 -18.20
N ALA A 177 -0.83 -11.93 -17.82
CA ALA A 177 -1.12 -10.79 -16.96
C ALA A 177 -2.17 -9.87 -17.61
N ALA A 178 -2.01 -9.56 -18.91
CA ALA A 178 -2.98 -8.76 -19.66
C ALA A 178 -4.37 -9.39 -19.70
N ARG A 179 -4.47 -10.71 -19.89
CA ARG A 179 -5.77 -11.42 -19.93
C ARG A 179 -6.45 -11.48 -18.57
N THR A 180 -5.69 -11.52 -17.50
CA THR A 180 -6.22 -11.61 -16.13
C THR A 180 -6.40 -10.25 -15.47
N GLY A 181 -5.92 -9.15 -16.10
CA GLY A 181 -5.95 -7.80 -15.52
C GLY A 181 -4.98 -7.60 -14.34
N LEU A 182 -4.04 -8.54 -14.14
CA LEU A 182 -3.06 -8.44 -13.07
C LEU A 182 -1.95 -7.46 -13.45
N PRO A 183 -1.48 -6.60 -12.50
CA PRO A 183 -0.30 -5.79 -12.73
C PRO A 183 0.90 -6.69 -13.03
N LEU A 184 1.52 -6.49 -14.20
CA LEU A 184 2.55 -7.38 -14.74
C LEU A 184 3.74 -7.56 -13.77
N ARG A 185 4.21 -6.45 -13.20
CA ARG A 185 5.34 -6.48 -12.28
C ARG A 185 5.00 -7.22 -10.97
N PHE A 186 3.84 -6.96 -10.40
CA PHE A 186 3.33 -7.68 -9.23
C PHE A 186 3.29 -9.20 -9.49
N ALA A 187 2.73 -9.62 -10.63
CA ALA A 187 2.67 -11.03 -11.00
C ALA A 187 4.07 -11.64 -11.17
N ALA A 188 4.99 -10.93 -11.82
CA ALA A 188 6.37 -11.38 -12.03
C ALA A 188 7.14 -11.53 -10.71
N THR A 189 7.04 -10.54 -9.81
CA THR A 189 7.68 -10.57 -8.50
C THR A 189 7.15 -11.74 -7.67
N LYS A 190 5.84 -11.96 -7.66
CA LYS A 190 5.23 -13.09 -6.95
C LYS A 190 5.67 -14.45 -7.47
N LEU A 191 5.88 -14.59 -8.77
CA LEU A 191 6.45 -15.83 -9.35
C LEU A 191 7.90 -16.02 -8.94
N VAL A 192 8.71 -14.97 -8.92
CA VAL A 192 10.10 -15.05 -8.47
C VAL A 192 10.18 -15.41 -6.98
N GLU A 193 9.33 -14.86 -6.15
CA GLU A 193 9.21 -15.21 -4.72
C GLU A 193 8.79 -16.67 -4.49
N ALA A 194 7.96 -17.23 -5.38
CA ALA A 194 7.46 -18.60 -5.28
C ALA A 194 8.47 -19.67 -5.75
N ILE A 195 9.52 -19.27 -6.49
CA ILE A 195 10.62 -20.16 -6.92
C ILE A 195 11.55 -20.37 -5.72
N ARG A 196 11.25 -21.35 -4.89
CA ARG A 196 12.09 -21.81 -3.77
C ARG A 196 12.46 -23.27 -3.96
#